data_c092b4472a364ecf2dfccd923ec96b2e
#
_entry.id   c092b4472a364ecf2dfccd923ec96b2e
#
_cell.length_a   1.000
_cell.length_b   1.000
_cell.length_c   1.000
_cell.angle_alpha   90.00
_cell.angle_beta   90.00
_cell.angle_gamma   90.00
#
_symmetry.space_group_name_H-M   'P 1'
#
loop_
_entity.id
_entity.type
_entity.pdbx_description
1 polymer ?
#
loop_
_entity_poly.entity_id
_entity_poly.type
_entity_poly.pdbx_seq_one_letter_code
_entity_poly.pdbx_strand_id
1 'polypeptide(L)'
;MLTESRRKQYVEVLATHYVDGEVRPRTIHIPLVGEFDIEEVKRVGLTKDHTTHEIAKQYTVVVKGKETHLFEDSGRWFVLMRT
;
A
#
# COMPACT_ATOMS: atom_id res chain seq x y z
N MET A 1 -21.27 -14.91 14.54
CA MET A 1 -20.58 -13.63 14.42
C MET A 1 -19.76 -13.59 13.15
N LEU A 2 -19.89 -12.55 12.41
CA LEU A 2 -19.13 -12.40 11.19
C LEU A 2 -17.87 -11.58 11.46
N THR A 3 -16.74 -12.13 11.11
CA THR A 3 -15.48 -11.42 11.17
C THR A 3 -15.19 -10.89 9.76
N GLU A 4 -14.95 -9.59 9.68
CA GLU A 4 -14.61 -8.99 8.41
C GLU A 4 -13.25 -9.53 7.96
N SER A 5 -13.22 -10.17 6.81
CA SER A 5 -11.99 -10.66 6.22
C SER A 5 -11.39 -9.64 5.28
N ARG A 6 -10.09 -9.53 5.30
CA ARG A 6 -9.36 -8.72 4.33
C ARG A 6 -8.31 -9.59 3.66
N ARG A 7 -8.15 -9.41 2.37
CA ARG A 7 -7.15 -10.13 1.61
C ARG A 7 -6.17 -9.15 0.99
N LYS A 8 -4.94 -9.60 0.79
CA LYS A 8 -3.94 -8.83 0.08
C LYS A 8 -4.27 -8.85 -1.41
N GLN A 9 -4.33 -7.69 -2.00
CA GLN A 9 -4.42 -7.54 -3.44
C GLN A 9 -3.12 -6.91 -3.89
N TYR A 10 -2.27 -7.69 -4.57
CA TYR A 10 -1.02 -7.18 -5.08
C TYR A 10 -1.27 -6.23 -6.25
N VAL A 11 -0.53 -5.14 -6.25
CA VAL A 11 -0.69 -4.07 -7.22
C VAL A 11 0.67 -3.66 -7.75
N GLU A 12 0.68 -3.01 -8.91
CA GLU A 12 1.88 -2.39 -9.43
C GLU A 12 1.94 -0.95 -8.95
N VAL A 13 3.13 -0.49 -8.62
CA VAL A 13 3.32 0.88 -8.15
C VAL A 13 4.50 1.49 -8.89
N LEU A 14 4.27 2.65 -9.46
CA LEU A 14 5.35 3.49 -9.95
C LEU A 14 5.82 4.32 -8.78
N ALA A 15 7.10 4.25 -8.49
CA ALA A 15 7.67 4.93 -7.34
C ALA A 15 8.93 5.68 -7.72
N THR A 16 9.19 6.76 -7.01
CA THR A 16 10.45 7.49 -7.11
C THR A 16 11.40 6.97 -6.06
N HIS A 17 12.59 6.57 -6.50
CA HIS A 17 13.65 6.13 -5.61
C HIS A 17 14.68 7.25 -5.51
N TYR A 18 14.87 7.75 -4.30
CA TYR A 18 15.82 8.85 -4.08
C TYR A 18 17.21 8.34 -3.76
N VAL A 19 18.20 9.21 -3.96
CA VAL A 19 19.60 8.86 -3.75
C VAL A 19 19.87 8.41 -2.31
N ASP A 20 19.12 8.96 -1.34
CA ASP A 20 19.28 8.62 0.07
C ASP A 20 18.60 7.29 0.44
N GLY A 21 18.00 6.60 -0.52
CA GLY A 21 17.33 5.34 -0.28
C GLY A 21 15.84 5.47 0.00
N GLU A 22 15.32 6.68 0.12
CA GLU A 22 13.91 6.89 0.32
C GLU A 22 13.12 6.50 -0.93
N VAL A 23 11.94 5.91 -0.73
CA VAL A 23 11.05 5.50 -1.81
C VAL A 23 9.71 6.18 -1.61
N ARG A 24 9.24 6.87 -2.66
CA ARG A 24 7.94 7.53 -2.62
C ARG A 24 7.04 6.97 -3.71
N PRO A 25 5.93 6.29 -3.35
CA PRO A 25 4.98 5.80 -4.35
C PRO A 25 4.29 6.99 -5.03
N ARG A 26 4.07 6.87 -6.34
CA ARG A 26 3.47 7.93 -7.16
C ARG A 26 2.13 7.51 -7.74
N THR A 27 2.05 6.32 -8.31
CA THR A 27 0.87 5.83 -9.01
C THR A 27 0.66 4.38 -8.65
N ILE A 28 -0.59 4.01 -8.38
CA ILE A 28 -0.98 2.63 -8.10
C ILE A 28 -1.76 2.11 -9.29
N HIS A 29 -1.36 0.96 -9.83
CA HIS A 29 -2.11 0.26 -10.85
C HIS A 29 -2.75 -0.98 -10.23
N ILE A 30 -4.07 -0.97 -10.14
CA ILE A 30 -4.82 -2.11 -9.60
C ILE A 30 -5.37 -2.90 -10.78
N PRO A 31 -4.98 -4.18 -10.94
CA PRO A 31 -5.44 -4.99 -12.06
C PRO A 31 -6.97 -4.98 -12.16
N LEU A 32 -7.48 -4.79 -13.38
CA LEU A 32 -8.90 -4.77 -13.72
C LEU A 32 -9.67 -3.57 -13.15
N VAL A 33 -9.03 -2.71 -12.40
CA VAL A 33 -9.67 -1.53 -11.82
C VAL A 33 -9.17 -0.25 -12.45
N GLY A 34 -7.86 -0.07 -12.53
CA GLY A 34 -7.28 1.10 -13.17
C GLY A 34 -6.11 1.69 -12.42
N GLU A 35 -5.70 2.87 -12.85
CA GLU A 35 -4.58 3.60 -12.26
C GLU A 35 -5.08 4.74 -11.40
N PHE A 36 -4.38 4.95 -10.29
CA PHE A 36 -4.72 6.00 -9.33
C PHE A 36 -3.46 6.74 -8.94
N ASP A 37 -3.48 8.06 -9.09
CA ASP A 37 -2.37 8.90 -8.67
C ASP A 37 -2.42 9.11 -7.16
N ILE A 38 -1.26 9.05 -6.55
CA ILE A 38 -1.11 9.34 -5.13
C ILE A 38 -0.86 10.83 -4.99
N GLU A 39 -1.80 11.51 -4.34
CA GLU A 39 -1.73 12.98 -4.19
C GLU A 39 -0.75 13.38 -3.11
N GLU A 40 -0.66 12.56 -2.05
CA GLU A 40 0.18 12.87 -0.91
C GLU A 40 0.54 11.59 -0.18
N VAL A 41 1.75 11.52 0.36
CA VAL A 41 2.15 10.48 1.31
C VAL A 41 2.20 11.15 2.67
N LYS A 42 1.26 10.82 3.54
CA LYS A 42 1.14 11.46 4.85
C LYS A 42 2.14 10.92 5.86
N ARG A 43 2.33 9.61 5.86
CA ARG A 43 3.29 9.00 6.78
C ARG A 43 3.64 7.60 6.32
N VAL A 44 4.77 7.12 6.81
CA VAL A 44 5.27 5.78 6.54
C VAL A 44 5.61 5.15 7.88
N GLY A 45 5.18 3.92 8.08
CA GLY A 45 5.45 3.18 9.30
C GLY A 45 5.66 1.72 9.00
N LEU A 46 5.80 0.93 10.04
CA LEU A 46 5.88 -0.51 9.93
C LEU A 46 4.63 -1.11 10.54
N THR A 47 4.14 -2.18 9.91
CA THR A 47 3.03 -2.95 10.44
C THR A 47 3.42 -4.41 10.49
N LYS A 48 2.86 -5.14 11.45
CA LYS A 48 3.16 -6.54 11.64
C LYS A 48 1.88 -7.34 11.55
N ASP A 49 1.91 -8.42 10.78
CA ASP A 49 0.82 -9.38 10.74
C ASP A 49 0.97 -10.30 11.95
N HIS A 50 -0.03 -10.31 12.83
CA HIS A 50 0.03 -11.10 14.06
C HIS A 50 -0.06 -12.61 13.82
N THR A 51 -0.57 -13.02 12.67
CA THR A 51 -0.69 -14.42 12.32
C THR A 51 0.59 -14.98 11.72
N THR A 52 1.17 -14.28 10.76
CA THR A 52 2.36 -14.73 10.04
C THR A 52 3.65 -14.18 10.59
N HIS A 53 3.59 -13.16 11.44
CA HIS A 53 4.74 -12.41 11.96
C HIS A 53 5.51 -11.65 10.87
N GLU A 54 4.92 -11.49 9.70
CA GLU A 54 5.51 -10.70 8.63
C GLU A 54 5.43 -9.22 8.93
N ILE A 55 6.46 -8.49 8.53
CA ILE A 55 6.52 -7.04 8.71
C ILE A 55 6.49 -6.39 7.31
N ALA A 56 5.64 -5.41 7.15
CA ALA A 56 5.54 -4.65 5.91
C ALA A 56 5.61 -3.16 6.23
N LYS A 57 6.06 -2.37 5.25
CA LYS A 57 5.92 -0.92 5.34
C LYS A 57 4.49 -0.55 5.04
N GLN A 58 3.95 0.36 5.82
CA GLN A 58 2.61 0.89 5.61
C GLN A 58 2.72 2.36 5.26
N TYR A 59 2.26 2.70 4.07
CA TYR A 59 2.20 4.07 3.60
C TYR A 59 0.77 4.57 3.75
N THR A 60 0.59 5.66 4.49
CA THR A 60 -0.70 6.33 4.54
C THR A 60 -0.69 7.38 3.45
N VAL A 61 -1.53 7.21 2.46
CA VAL A 61 -1.54 8.02 1.25
C VAL A 61 -2.92 8.61 0.99
N VAL A 62 -2.95 9.66 0.18
CA VAL A 62 -4.22 10.27 -0.24
C VAL A 62 -4.41 9.96 -1.72
N VAL A 63 -5.55 9.35 -2.03
CA VAL A 63 -5.95 9.01 -3.41
C VAL A 63 -7.38 9.50 -3.60
N LYS A 64 -7.60 10.33 -4.62
CA LYS A 64 -8.92 10.91 -4.90
C LYS A 64 -9.54 11.59 -3.68
N GLY A 65 -8.71 12.31 -2.94
CA GLY A 65 -9.15 13.06 -1.76
C GLY A 65 -9.43 12.21 -0.53
N LYS A 66 -9.16 10.90 -0.59
CA LYS A 66 -9.40 9.99 0.53
C LYS A 66 -8.09 9.41 1.03
N GLU A 67 -7.97 9.31 2.34
CA GLU A 67 -6.84 8.68 2.98
C GLU A 67 -7.00 7.16 2.89
N THR A 68 -5.95 6.48 2.46
CA THR A 68 -5.94 5.02 2.35
C THR A 68 -4.55 4.49 2.68
N HIS A 69 -4.43 3.18 2.75
CA HIS A 69 -3.17 2.53 3.10
C HIS A 69 -2.65 1.69 1.95
N LEU A 70 -1.34 1.81 1.72
CA LEU A 70 -0.63 1.04 0.72
C LEU A 70 0.54 0.36 1.44
N PHE A 71 0.73 -0.92 1.17
CA PHE A 71 1.73 -1.72 1.86
C PHE A 71 2.83 -2.17 0.91
N GLU A 72 4.04 -2.30 1.42
CA GLU A 72 5.18 -2.80 0.65
C GLU A 72 5.95 -3.81 1.48
N ASP A 73 6.24 -4.94 0.89
CA ASP A 73 6.99 -6.03 1.50
C ASP A 73 7.95 -6.61 0.47
N SER A 74 9.25 -6.46 0.72
CA SER A 74 10.30 -7.02 -0.15
C SER A 74 10.15 -6.65 -1.62
N GLY A 75 9.79 -5.41 -1.88
CA GLY A 75 9.61 -4.91 -3.25
C GLY A 75 8.24 -5.17 -3.85
N ARG A 76 7.37 -5.85 -3.13
CA ARG A 76 6.01 -6.11 -3.61
C ARG A 76 5.03 -5.18 -2.90
N TRP A 77 4.11 -4.60 -3.65
CA TRP A 77 3.12 -3.67 -3.14
C TRP A 77 1.75 -4.32 -3.11
N PHE A 78 0.99 -4.03 -2.08
CA PHE A 78 -0.37 -4.56 -1.99
C PHE A 78 -1.27 -3.60 -1.23
N VAL A 79 -2.57 -3.76 -1.48
CA VAL A 79 -3.62 -3.10 -0.71
C VAL A 79 -4.47 -4.17 -0.05
N LEU A 80 -5.19 -3.82 0.99
CA LEU A 80 -6.10 -4.74 1.66
C LEU A 80 -7.51 -4.50 1.13
N MET A 81 -8.11 -5.54 0.62
CA MET A 81 -9.45 -5.51 0.07
C MET A 81 -10.39 -6.27 0.98
N ARG A 82 -11.62 -5.81 1.07
CA ARG A 82 -12.67 -6.58 1.74
C ARG A 82 -13.09 -7.75 0.88
N THR A 83 -13.33 -8.84 1.53
CA THR A 83 -13.84 -10.04 0.87
C THR A 83 -15.33 -10.22 1.17
#